data_8d464498641f3f12d1a37eec34fdbba6
#
_entry.id   8d464498641f3f12d1a37eec34fdbba6
#
_cell.length_a   1.000
_cell.length_b   1.000
_cell.length_c   1.000
_cell.angle_alpha   90.00
_cell.angle_beta   90.00
_cell.angle_gamma   90.00
#
_symmetry.space_group_name_H-M   'P 1'
#
loop_
_entity.id
_entity.type
_entity.pdbx_description
1 polymer ?
#
loop_
_entity_poly.entity_id
_entity_poly.type
_entity_poly.pdbx_seq_one_letter_code
_entity_poly.pdbx_strand_id
1 'polypeptide(L)'
;TSELADVIILLHISKDRKNAVAMSFPRDLMVPWPACPSTSGGPGYLAQSLGQINATIANGGPGCTLMTVEKLTGLTIPYLAMIDFNGVIEMSNAIGGVEVCVAKKIEDPYTHTYLDPGMHTLQGKAALQFLRTRHGVGDGSDLGRISNQQVFLTSLVRKVKSAGVLGNPVRLYSLANAAARNMKLSTNLTDLSVMVGIASALKNVQLDKMTFLQIPSRGGLPAPYSGRVMPIYEQADVLFEKLRNDEPLVIAEANTGAGAVVATPAPSASASPSATATSSASPSPTASPSELPEWARGTNAAIETCSG
;
A
#
# COMPACT_ATOMS: atom_id res chain seq x y z
N THR A 1 -16.18 19.96 8.44
CA THR A 1 -15.42 19.36 7.32
C THR A 1 -15.64 17.87 7.36
N SER A 2 -16.26 17.30 6.32
CA SER A 2 -16.43 15.85 6.20
C SER A 2 -15.05 15.21 6.09
N GLU A 3 -14.73 14.26 6.99
CA GLU A 3 -13.53 13.45 6.87
C GLU A 3 -13.65 12.55 5.63
N LEU A 4 -12.61 12.51 4.80
CA LEU A 4 -12.50 11.63 3.64
C LEU A 4 -11.26 10.76 3.79
N ALA A 5 -11.34 9.50 3.37
CA ALA A 5 -10.19 8.60 3.38
C ALA A 5 -9.29 8.86 2.16
N ASP A 6 -8.10 9.38 2.38
CA ASP A 6 -7.13 9.63 1.31
C ASP A 6 -6.39 8.36 0.85
N VAL A 7 -6.25 7.37 1.73
CA VAL A 7 -5.56 6.10 1.50
C VAL A 7 -6.39 4.97 2.09
N ILE A 8 -6.65 3.95 1.30
CA ILE A 8 -7.35 2.74 1.73
C ILE A 8 -6.50 1.54 1.31
N ILE A 9 -6.07 0.74 2.27
CA ILE A 9 -5.19 -0.42 2.04
C ILE A 9 -5.78 -1.63 2.77
N LEU A 10 -5.93 -2.73 2.07
CA LEU A 10 -6.23 -4.05 2.62
C LEU A 10 -4.92 -4.81 2.80
N LEU A 11 -4.61 -5.19 4.03
CA LEU A 11 -3.50 -6.10 4.34
C LEU A 11 -4.04 -7.51 4.53
N HIS A 12 -3.59 -8.44 3.70
CA HIS A 12 -3.84 -9.86 3.84
C HIS A 12 -2.53 -10.59 4.21
N ILE A 13 -2.59 -11.44 5.21
CA ILE A 13 -1.47 -12.32 5.61
C ILE A 13 -1.97 -13.75 5.46
N SER A 14 -1.26 -14.57 4.70
CA SER A 14 -1.63 -15.98 4.49
C SER A 14 -1.67 -16.77 5.81
N LYS A 15 -2.53 -17.79 5.87
CA LYS A 15 -2.69 -18.64 7.06
C LYS A 15 -1.38 -19.30 7.48
N ASP A 16 -0.54 -19.65 6.52
CA ASP A 16 0.79 -20.23 6.75
C ASP A 16 1.84 -19.19 7.12
N ARG A 17 1.48 -17.88 7.10
CA ARG A 17 2.36 -16.74 7.42
C ARG A 17 3.61 -16.64 6.54
N LYS A 18 3.55 -17.13 5.30
CA LYS A 18 4.66 -17.07 4.34
C LYS A 18 4.49 -15.97 3.31
N ASN A 19 3.26 -15.48 3.10
CA ASN A 19 2.95 -14.46 2.12
C ASN A 19 2.16 -13.34 2.79
N ALA A 20 2.35 -12.11 2.32
CA ALA A 20 1.54 -10.97 2.70
C ALA A 20 1.28 -10.08 1.47
N VAL A 21 0.07 -9.54 1.39
CA VAL A 21 -0.36 -8.65 0.31
C VAL A 21 -0.93 -7.38 0.91
N ALA A 22 -0.42 -6.23 0.49
CA ALA A 22 -0.99 -4.92 0.75
C ALA A 22 -1.63 -4.41 -0.54
N MET A 23 -2.97 -4.44 -0.61
CA MET A 23 -3.73 -3.99 -1.78
C MET A 23 -4.29 -2.60 -1.54
N SER A 24 -3.88 -1.65 -2.39
CA SER A 24 -4.33 -0.26 -2.35
C SER A 24 -5.56 -0.05 -3.22
N PHE A 25 -6.53 0.70 -2.69
CA PHE A 25 -7.74 1.13 -3.40
C PHE A 25 -7.65 2.64 -3.65
N PRO A 26 -7.76 3.11 -4.90
CA PRO A 26 -7.82 4.53 -5.20
C PRO A 26 -8.96 5.20 -4.42
N ARG A 27 -8.71 6.35 -3.82
CA ARG A 27 -9.74 7.08 -3.06
C ARG A 27 -10.95 7.48 -3.89
N ASP A 28 -10.72 7.66 -5.19
CA ASP A 28 -11.74 8.07 -6.17
C ASP A 28 -12.42 6.87 -6.85
N LEU A 29 -12.24 5.66 -6.29
CA LEU A 29 -12.85 4.42 -6.80
C LEU A 29 -14.35 4.43 -6.58
N MET A 30 -15.11 4.24 -7.67
CA MET A 30 -16.56 4.16 -7.67
C MET A 30 -17.00 2.70 -7.49
N VAL A 31 -17.68 2.41 -6.38
CA VAL A 31 -18.11 1.05 -6.02
C VAL A 31 -19.50 1.05 -5.36
N PRO A 32 -20.21 -0.08 -5.36
CA PRO A 32 -21.44 -0.22 -4.59
C PRO A 32 -21.16 -0.17 -3.08
N TRP A 33 -21.95 0.64 -2.34
CA TRP A 33 -21.87 0.66 -0.88
C TRP A 33 -22.91 -0.27 -0.26
N PRO A 34 -22.61 -0.94 0.85
CA PRO A 34 -23.63 -1.57 1.67
C PRO A 34 -24.45 -0.52 2.43
N ALA A 35 -25.55 -0.94 3.05
CA ALA A 35 -26.15 -0.15 4.11
C ALA A 35 -25.19 -0.10 5.30
N CYS A 36 -24.98 1.09 5.86
CA CYS A 36 -24.02 1.31 6.95
C CYS A 36 -24.73 1.82 8.19
N PRO A 37 -24.38 1.34 9.40
CA PRO A 37 -24.93 1.88 10.63
C PRO A 37 -24.48 3.34 10.84
N SER A 38 -25.31 4.12 11.53
CA SER A 38 -24.92 5.46 11.95
C SER A 38 -23.91 5.38 13.11
N THR A 39 -22.87 6.20 13.06
CA THR A 39 -21.90 6.34 14.16
C THR A 39 -22.39 7.26 15.28
N SER A 40 -23.48 8.02 15.03
CA SER A 40 -24.06 9.00 15.98
C SER A 40 -25.35 8.53 16.65
N GLY A 41 -25.76 7.25 16.46
CA GLY A 41 -26.97 6.68 17.05
C GLY A 41 -28.27 7.07 16.32
N GLY A 42 -28.17 7.78 15.18
CA GLY A 42 -29.32 8.09 14.30
C GLY A 42 -29.63 6.95 13.32
N PRO A 43 -30.54 7.21 12.34
CA PRO A 43 -30.78 6.25 11.27
C PRO A 43 -29.49 5.99 10.49
N GLY A 44 -29.27 4.73 10.10
CA GLY A 44 -28.11 4.35 9.28
C GLY A 44 -28.21 4.92 7.86
N TYR A 45 -27.16 4.73 7.09
CA TYR A 45 -27.10 5.10 5.69
C TYR A 45 -27.58 3.96 4.79
N LEU A 46 -28.40 4.27 3.82
CA LEU A 46 -28.88 3.30 2.84
C LEU A 46 -27.77 2.81 1.92
N ALA A 47 -27.92 1.58 1.44
CA ALA A 47 -27.04 1.06 0.40
C ALA A 47 -27.13 1.93 -0.87
N GLN A 48 -26.00 2.10 -1.53
CA GLN A 48 -25.89 2.81 -2.81
C GLN A 48 -25.40 1.87 -3.90
N SER A 49 -25.96 1.97 -5.09
CA SER A 49 -25.51 1.17 -6.23
C SER A 49 -24.15 1.61 -6.75
N LEU A 50 -23.80 2.88 -6.56
CA LEU A 50 -22.53 3.46 -6.99
C LEU A 50 -22.19 4.68 -6.12
N GLY A 51 -21.06 4.67 -5.47
CA GLY A 51 -20.56 5.76 -4.64
C GLY A 51 -19.03 5.76 -4.58
N GLN A 52 -18.45 6.90 -4.29
CA GLN A 52 -17.00 7.04 -4.17
C GLN A 52 -16.51 6.47 -2.84
N ILE A 53 -15.57 5.53 -2.88
CA ILE A 53 -15.15 4.75 -1.71
C ILE A 53 -14.64 5.61 -0.55
N ASN A 54 -13.95 6.73 -0.82
CA ASN A 54 -13.42 7.60 0.24
C ASN A 54 -14.50 8.31 1.05
N ALA A 55 -15.71 8.49 0.48
CA ALA A 55 -16.82 9.17 1.15
C ALA A 55 -17.56 8.24 2.13
N THR A 56 -17.32 6.95 2.12
CA THR A 56 -17.92 5.99 3.07
C THR A 56 -17.59 6.34 4.51
N ILE A 57 -16.38 6.86 4.78
CA ILE A 57 -15.96 7.27 6.12
C ILE A 57 -16.79 8.45 6.66
N ALA A 58 -17.16 9.40 5.79
CA ALA A 58 -18.01 10.52 6.17
C ALA A 58 -19.46 10.11 6.46
N ASN A 59 -19.93 9.05 5.81
CA ASN A 59 -21.30 8.57 5.93
C ASN A 59 -21.51 7.60 7.10
N GLY A 60 -20.67 6.58 7.26
CA GLY A 60 -20.85 5.57 8.30
C GLY A 60 -19.56 5.29 9.08
N GLY A 61 -18.59 6.21 9.04
CA GLY A 61 -17.31 6.07 9.71
C GLY A 61 -16.41 4.98 9.10
N PRO A 62 -15.30 4.66 9.76
CA PRO A 62 -14.35 3.67 9.28
C PRO A 62 -14.96 2.27 9.06
N GLY A 63 -15.99 1.91 9.85
CA GLY A 63 -16.72 0.65 9.70
C GLY A 63 -17.45 0.55 8.36
N CYS A 64 -18.00 1.65 7.85
CA CYS A 64 -18.64 1.67 6.53
C CYS A 64 -17.61 1.45 5.41
N THR A 65 -16.41 2.03 5.53
CA THR A 65 -15.32 1.78 4.58
C THR A 65 -14.92 0.30 4.61
N LEU A 66 -14.78 -0.29 5.81
CA LEU A 66 -14.48 -1.71 5.98
C LEU A 66 -15.54 -2.59 5.30
N MET A 67 -16.83 -2.39 5.63
CA MET A 67 -17.94 -3.15 5.04
C MET A 67 -18.00 -2.99 3.51
N THR A 68 -17.60 -1.83 2.98
CA THR A 68 -17.54 -1.58 1.52
C THR A 68 -16.42 -2.39 0.89
N VAL A 69 -15.24 -2.46 1.52
CA VAL A 69 -14.14 -3.30 1.05
C VAL A 69 -14.49 -4.78 1.16
N GLU A 70 -15.12 -5.23 2.25
CA GLU A 70 -15.63 -6.61 2.39
C GLU A 70 -16.61 -6.97 1.27
N LYS A 71 -17.58 -6.08 0.98
CA LYS A 71 -18.54 -6.29 -0.09
C LYS A 71 -17.86 -6.36 -1.47
N LEU A 72 -16.85 -5.53 -1.70
CA LEU A 72 -16.12 -5.51 -2.97
C LEU A 72 -15.26 -6.76 -3.17
N THR A 73 -14.59 -7.21 -2.11
CA THR A 73 -13.60 -8.28 -2.19
C THR A 73 -14.15 -9.68 -1.87
N GLY A 74 -15.28 -9.74 -1.17
CA GLY A 74 -15.83 -10.97 -0.62
C GLY A 74 -15.01 -11.58 0.53
N LEU A 75 -14.08 -10.80 1.09
CA LEU A 75 -13.28 -11.18 2.25
C LEU A 75 -13.96 -10.75 3.55
N THR A 76 -13.74 -11.49 4.63
CA THR A 76 -14.05 -11.03 5.98
C THR A 76 -12.83 -10.33 6.57
N ILE A 77 -12.99 -9.08 7.02
CA ILE A 77 -11.90 -8.24 7.52
C ILE A 77 -12.06 -8.07 9.05
N PRO A 78 -11.33 -8.84 9.86
CA PRO A 78 -11.51 -8.83 11.31
C PRO A 78 -10.94 -7.60 12.00
N TYR A 79 -10.03 -6.87 11.37
CA TYR A 79 -9.30 -5.77 11.97
C TYR A 79 -9.36 -4.50 11.14
N LEU A 80 -9.51 -3.36 11.82
CA LEU A 80 -9.46 -2.04 11.20
C LEU A 80 -8.51 -1.15 11.99
N ALA A 81 -7.65 -0.45 11.26
CA ALA A 81 -6.81 0.61 11.80
C ALA A 81 -6.93 1.86 10.93
N MET A 82 -7.12 3.01 11.54
CA MET A 82 -7.13 4.31 10.89
C MET A 82 -6.05 5.19 11.49
N ILE A 83 -5.26 5.82 10.63
CA ILE A 83 -4.21 6.77 11.00
C ILE A 83 -4.53 8.12 10.40
N ASP A 84 -4.48 9.17 11.19
CA ASP A 84 -4.58 10.54 10.74
C ASP A 84 -3.20 11.16 10.44
N PHE A 85 -3.17 12.41 10.00
CA PHE A 85 -1.91 13.07 9.64
C PHE A 85 -0.94 13.19 10.81
N ASN A 86 -1.44 13.46 12.02
CA ASN A 86 -0.59 13.49 13.21
C ASN A 86 -0.03 12.11 13.54
N GLY A 87 -0.87 11.08 13.40
CA GLY A 87 -0.43 9.70 13.56
C GLY A 87 0.69 9.31 12.59
N VAL A 88 0.62 9.72 11.33
CA VAL A 88 1.71 9.49 10.36
C VAL A 88 3.00 10.18 10.81
N ILE A 89 2.92 11.43 11.28
CA ILE A 89 4.07 12.18 11.81
C ILE A 89 4.70 11.41 12.99
N GLU A 90 3.89 11.07 13.99
CA GLU A 90 4.37 10.41 15.20
C GLU A 90 4.90 8.99 14.94
N MET A 91 4.23 8.22 14.07
CA MET A 91 4.70 6.88 13.72
C MET A 91 6.02 6.92 12.95
N SER A 92 6.18 7.87 12.01
CA SER A 92 7.44 8.03 11.29
C SER A 92 8.58 8.49 12.20
N ASN A 93 8.28 9.31 13.23
CA ASN A 93 9.22 9.69 14.28
C ASN A 93 9.64 8.47 15.13
N ALA A 94 8.67 7.66 15.55
CA ALA A 94 8.91 6.49 16.41
C ALA A 94 9.84 5.45 15.78
N ILE A 95 9.83 5.32 14.45
CA ILE A 95 10.72 4.39 13.70
C ILE A 95 12.04 5.04 13.25
N GLY A 96 12.25 6.33 13.58
CA GLY A 96 13.45 7.06 13.17
C GLY A 96 13.52 7.37 11.68
N GLY A 97 12.36 7.65 11.06
CA GLY A 97 12.21 7.96 9.64
C GLY A 97 12.25 6.74 8.72
N VAL A 98 11.93 6.92 7.46
CA VAL A 98 11.98 5.91 6.39
C VAL A 98 12.91 6.41 5.29
N GLU A 99 13.84 5.56 4.87
CA GLU A 99 14.74 5.88 3.76
C GLU A 99 14.08 5.55 2.43
N VAL A 100 13.89 6.57 1.59
CA VAL A 100 13.26 6.45 0.28
C VAL A 100 14.20 6.88 -0.83
N CYS A 101 14.13 6.19 -1.96
CA CYS A 101 14.83 6.54 -3.18
C CYS A 101 13.96 7.50 -4.02
N VAL A 102 14.57 8.58 -4.52
CA VAL A 102 13.98 9.53 -5.48
C VAL A 102 14.78 9.46 -6.78
N ALA A 103 14.12 9.09 -7.89
CA ALA A 103 14.76 8.93 -9.18
C ALA A 103 14.88 10.27 -9.94
N LYS A 104 13.88 11.14 -9.80
CA LYS A 104 13.83 12.47 -10.42
C LYS A 104 13.45 13.50 -9.38
N LYS A 105 13.85 14.74 -9.60
CA LYS A 105 13.48 15.86 -8.74
C LYS A 105 11.96 15.92 -8.55
N ILE A 106 11.53 15.95 -7.29
CA ILE A 106 10.13 16.12 -6.90
C ILE A 106 9.93 17.55 -6.44
N GLU A 107 9.00 18.27 -7.08
CA GLU A 107 8.59 19.62 -6.72
C GLU A 107 7.07 19.68 -6.64
N ASP A 108 6.53 19.66 -5.42
CA ASP A 108 5.11 19.78 -5.16
C ASP A 108 4.85 20.94 -4.19
N PRO A 109 4.49 22.14 -4.69
CA PRO A 109 4.21 23.30 -3.84
C PRO A 109 2.95 23.12 -2.97
N TYR A 110 2.02 22.25 -3.33
CA TYR A 110 0.79 22.01 -2.58
C TYR A 110 1.04 21.20 -1.29
N THR A 111 2.01 20.30 -1.33
CA THR A 111 2.44 19.51 -0.17
C THR A 111 3.72 20.06 0.46
N HIS A 112 4.35 21.05 -0.16
CA HIS A 112 5.68 21.57 0.21
C HIS A 112 6.75 20.47 0.18
N THR A 113 6.70 19.60 -0.82
CA THR A 113 7.69 18.51 -1.01
C THR A 113 8.69 18.95 -2.06
N TYR A 114 9.94 19.06 -1.67
CA TYR A 114 11.07 19.42 -2.55
C TYR A 114 12.20 18.45 -2.26
N LEU A 115 12.41 17.48 -3.17
CA LEU A 115 13.42 16.45 -3.02
C LEU A 115 14.22 16.32 -4.31
N ASP A 116 15.54 16.41 -4.20
CA ASP A 116 16.45 16.13 -5.30
C ASP A 116 16.59 14.60 -5.51
N PRO A 117 17.07 14.14 -6.69
CA PRO A 117 17.37 12.73 -6.90
C PRO A 117 18.35 12.19 -5.85
N GLY A 118 18.11 10.98 -5.36
CA GLY A 118 18.95 10.34 -4.37
C GLY A 118 18.18 9.68 -3.22
N MET A 119 18.90 9.30 -2.18
CA MET A 119 18.33 8.68 -0.98
C MET A 119 18.01 9.75 0.07
N HIS A 120 16.78 9.70 0.60
CA HIS A 120 16.29 10.64 1.61
C HIS A 120 15.70 9.91 2.80
N THR A 121 16.09 10.28 4.01
CA THR A 121 15.44 9.80 5.23
C THR A 121 14.28 10.72 5.57
N LEU A 122 13.04 10.25 5.36
CA LEU A 122 11.83 11.00 5.60
C LEU A 122 11.26 10.69 6.99
N GLN A 123 11.10 11.72 7.81
CA GLN A 123 10.62 11.63 9.18
C GLN A 123 9.65 12.76 9.49
N GLY A 124 8.66 12.52 10.35
CA GLY A 124 7.73 13.53 10.80
C GLY A 124 6.94 14.17 9.66
N LYS A 125 6.96 15.49 9.60
CA LYS A 125 6.25 16.25 8.58
C LYS A 125 6.72 15.93 7.16
N ALA A 126 8.01 15.66 6.95
CA ALA A 126 8.54 15.32 5.63
C ALA A 126 7.97 13.98 5.11
N ALA A 127 7.80 12.97 6.00
CA ALA A 127 7.15 11.72 5.65
C ALA A 127 5.68 11.94 5.23
N LEU A 128 4.93 12.74 5.98
CA LEU A 128 3.55 13.09 5.65
C LEU A 128 3.46 13.83 4.31
N GLN A 129 4.31 14.82 4.09
CA GLN A 129 4.36 15.59 2.85
C GLN A 129 4.60 14.67 1.65
N PHE A 130 5.59 13.80 1.72
CA PHE A 130 5.91 12.83 0.69
C PHE A 130 4.74 11.88 0.37
N LEU A 131 4.09 11.32 1.39
CA LEU A 131 2.93 10.43 1.22
C LEU A 131 1.71 11.11 0.59
N ARG A 132 1.62 12.44 0.68
CA ARG A 132 0.55 13.26 0.11
C ARG A 132 0.89 13.84 -1.25
N THR A 133 2.16 13.81 -1.66
CA THR A 133 2.66 14.35 -2.92
C THR A 133 1.96 13.69 -4.11
N ARG A 134 1.53 14.53 -5.05
CA ARG A 134 0.89 14.14 -6.31
C ARG A 134 1.56 14.86 -7.49
N HIS A 135 1.73 16.17 -7.37
CA HIS A 135 2.40 16.97 -8.37
C HIS A 135 3.92 16.70 -8.30
N GLY A 136 4.55 16.60 -9.45
CA GLY A 136 5.99 16.25 -9.51
C GLY A 136 6.30 14.76 -9.34
N VAL A 137 5.28 13.89 -9.25
CA VAL A 137 5.44 12.44 -9.24
C VAL A 137 4.57 11.83 -10.34
N GLY A 138 5.19 11.07 -11.24
CA GLY A 138 4.51 10.41 -12.36
C GLY A 138 3.73 11.39 -13.22
N ASP A 139 2.45 11.08 -13.47
CA ASP A 139 1.52 11.90 -14.25
C ASP A 139 0.71 12.91 -13.39
N GLY A 140 1.01 13.03 -12.10
CA GLY A 140 0.27 13.86 -11.16
C GLY A 140 -1.09 13.32 -10.74
N SER A 141 -1.46 12.13 -11.20
CA SER A 141 -2.73 11.46 -10.89
C SER A 141 -2.73 10.85 -9.49
N ASP A 142 -3.91 10.40 -9.04
CA ASP A 142 -4.05 9.61 -7.83
C ASP A 142 -3.33 8.26 -7.92
N LEU A 143 -3.25 7.70 -9.10
CA LEU A 143 -2.54 6.43 -9.36
C LEU A 143 -1.01 6.61 -9.20
N GLY A 144 -0.45 7.74 -9.66
CA GLY A 144 0.94 8.11 -9.41
C GLY A 144 1.23 8.26 -7.92
N ARG A 145 0.31 8.87 -7.15
CA ARG A 145 0.42 8.95 -5.69
C ARG A 145 0.44 7.58 -5.02
N ILE A 146 -0.40 6.62 -5.45
CA ILE A 146 -0.40 5.26 -4.90
C ILE A 146 0.96 4.60 -5.13
N SER A 147 1.54 4.73 -6.32
CA SER A 147 2.88 4.20 -6.61
C SER A 147 3.94 4.83 -5.70
N ASN A 148 3.88 6.14 -5.46
CA ASN A 148 4.75 6.84 -4.52
C ASN A 148 4.58 6.34 -3.07
N GLN A 149 3.34 6.09 -2.64
CA GLN A 149 3.05 5.50 -1.34
C GLN A 149 3.59 4.08 -1.22
N GLN A 150 3.56 3.28 -2.30
CA GLN A 150 4.15 1.95 -2.32
C GLN A 150 5.68 2.00 -2.15
N VAL A 151 6.37 2.98 -2.75
CA VAL A 151 7.81 3.21 -2.50
C VAL A 151 8.08 3.43 -1.02
N PHE A 152 7.29 4.28 -0.36
CA PHE A 152 7.44 4.52 1.08
C PHE A 152 7.15 3.27 1.91
N LEU A 153 6.06 2.55 1.61
CA LEU A 153 5.64 1.37 2.37
C LEU A 153 6.63 0.20 2.21
N THR A 154 7.14 -0.04 1.01
CA THR A 154 8.17 -1.07 0.78
C THR A 154 9.46 -0.74 1.54
N SER A 155 9.87 0.52 1.53
CA SER A 155 11.02 1.01 2.30
C SER A 155 10.79 0.92 3.81
N LEU A 156 9.59 1.25 4.28
CA LEU A 156 9.19 1.07 5.68
C LEU A 156 9.30 -0.39 6.12
N VAL A 157 8.76 -1.31 5.33
CA VAL A 157 8.84 -2.75 5.63
C VAL A 157 10.29 -3.23 5.68
N ARG A 158 11.12 -2.84 4.70
CA ARG A 158 12.55 -3.15 4.70
C ARG A 158 13.24 -2.63 5.96
N LYS A 159 13.00 -1.39 6.35
CA LYS A 159 13.57 -0.79 7.56
C LYS A 159 13.15 -1.53 8.82
N VAL A 160 11.85 -1.80 8.99
CA VAL A 160 11.33 -2.48 10.19
C VAL A 160 11.90 -3.90 10.30
N LYS A 161 12.10 -4.58 9.18
CA LYS A 161 12.72 -5.92 9.14
C LYS A 161 14.22 -5.88 9.37
N SER A 162 14.95 -5.00 8.70
CA SER A 162 16.43 -4.90 8.79
C SER A 162 16.92 -4.35 10.13
N ALA A 163 16.20 -3.38 10.71
CA ALA A 163 16.54 -2.80 12.01
C ALA A 163 16.32 -3.75 13.21
N GLY A 164 15.90 -4.99 12.93
CA GLY A 164 15.64 -5.98 13.97
C GLY A 164 14.46 -5.62 14.90
N VAL A 165 13.60 -4.67 14.50
CA VAL A 165 12.45 -4.24 15.30
C VAL A 165 11.52 -5.42 15.55
N LEU A 166 11.21 -6.19 14.52
CA LEU A 166 10.34 -7.38 14.59
C LEU A 166 11.02 -8.57 15.34
N GLY A 167 12.34 -8.54 15.48
CA GLY A 167 13.12 -9.55 16.21
C GLY A 167 13.33 -9.23 17.69
N ASN A 168 13.10 -7.99 18.09
CA ASN A 168 13.32 -7.52 19.46
C ASN A 168 11.99 -7.27 20.16
N PRO A 169 11.61 -8.07 21.18
CA PRO A 169 10.30 -7.93 21.84
C PRO A 169 10.05 -6.55 22.43
N VAL A 170 11.09 -5.89 22.98
CA VAL A 170 10.96 -4.55 23.57
C VAL A 170 10.65 -3.50 22.49
N ARG A 171 11.39 -3.54 21.37
CA ARG A 171 11.15 -2.62 20.23
C ARG A 171 9.80 -2.86 19.59
N LEU A 172 9.42 -4.14 19.44
CA LEU A 172 8.11 -4.52 18.90
C LEU A 172 6.96 -4.02 19.78
N TYR A 173 7.07 -4.21 21.09
CA TYR A 173 6.12 -3.69 22.07
C TYR A 173 6.02 -2.16 22.01
N SER A 174 7.18 -1.48 21.96
CA SER A 174 7.23 -0.01 21.85
C SER A 174 6.54 0.49 20.58
N LEU A 175 6.77 -0.16 19.43
CA LEU A 175 6.12 0.19 18.17
C LEU A 175 4.60 -0.05 18.22
N ALA A 176 4.17 -1.19 18.77
CA ALA A 176 2.76 -1.51 18.94
C ALA A 176 2.06 -0.50 19.87
N ASN A 177 2.71 -0.11 20.96
CA ASN A 177 2.20 0.92 21.88
C ASN A 177 2.15 2.31 21.22
N ALA A 178 3.14 2.66 20.39
CA ALA A 178 3.10 3.90 19.60
C ALA A 178 1.93 3.88 18.60
N ALA A 179 1.71 2.75 17.91
CA ALA A 179 0.57 2.58 17.02
C ALA A 179 -0.76 2.72 17.77
N ALA A 180 -0.92 2.06 18.93
CA ALA A 180 -2.12 2.13 19.74
C ALA A 180 -2.47 3.56 20.21
N ARG A 181 -1.45 4.40 20.41
CA ARG A 181 -1.66 5.81 20.83
C ARG A 181 -1.96 6.76 19.69
N ASN A 182 -1.50 6.44 18.48
CA ASN A 182 -1.54 7.34 17.33
C ASN A 182 -2.47 6.86 16.20
N MET A 183 -3.23 5.77 16.44
CA MET A 183 -4.17 5.22 15.48
C MET A 183 -5.53 4.97 16.15
N LYS A 184 -6.60 5.11 15.39
CA LYS A 184 -7.93 4.64 15.78
C LYS A 184 -8.05 3.17 15.36
N LEU A 185 -8.25 2.28 16.32
CA LEU A 185 -8.24 0.84 16.11
C LEU A 185 -9.64 0.26 16.36
N SER A 186 -9.99 -0.82 15.63
CA SER A 186 -11.15 -1.64 15.98
C SER A 186 -10.97 -2.29 17.37
N THR A 187 -12.05 -2.56 18.07
CA THR A 187 -12.02 -3.05 19.46
C THR A 187 -11.14 -4.29 19.62
N ASN A 188 -11.20 -5.22 18.68
CA ASN A 188 -10.38 -6.44 18.70
C ASN A 188 -8.89 -6.20 18.36
N LEU A 189 -8.55 -5.05 17.76
CA LEU A 189 -7.16 -4.66 17.49
C LEU A 189 -6.56 -3.80 18.62
N THR A 190 -7.35 -3.35 19.57
CA THR A 190 -6.81 -2.62 20.74
C THR A 190 -6.06 -3.54 21.70
N ASP A 191 -6.24 -4.85 21.61
CA ASP A 191 -5.42 -5.82 22.34
C ASP A 191 -3.99 -5.84 21.78
N LEU A 192 -3.06 -5.42 22.61
CA LEU A 192 -1.65 -5.34 22.24
C LEU A 192 -1.06 -6.70 21.83
N SER A 193 -1.59 -7.80 22.40
CA SER A 193 -1.17 -9.16 22.03
C SER A 193 -1.53 -9.49 20.58
N VAL A 194 -2.68 -9.02 20.10
CA VAL A 194 -3.12 -9.18 18.71
C VAL A 194 -2.19 -8.38 17.78
N MET A 195 -1.86 -7.13 18.13
CA MET A 195 -0.94 -6.30 17.34
C MET A 195 0.45 -6.94 17.25
N VAL A 196 0.97 -7.43 18.36
CA VAL A 196 2.24 -8.16 18.42
C VAL A 196 2.17 -9.46 17.61
N GLY A 197 1.03 -10.15 17.65
CA GLY A 197 0.77 -11.36 16.85
C GLY A 197 0.84 -11.09 15.34
N ILE A 198 0.18 -10.02 14.87
CA ILE A 198 0.22 -9.58 13.47
C ILE A 198 1.66 -9.23 13.05
N ALA A 199 2.36 -8.43 13.86
CA ALA A 199 3.73 -8.05 13.58
C ALA A 199 4.69 -9.27 13.56
N SER A 200 4.48 -10.24 14.45
CA SER A 200 5.23 -11.50 14.49
C SER A 200 4.93 -12.37 13.26
N ALA A 201 3.71 -12.38 12.77
CA ALA A 201 3.36 -13.05 11.51
C ALA A 201 4.12 -12.42 10.34
N LEU A 202 4.11 -11.10 10.23
CA LEU A 202 4.83 -10.36 9.18
C LEU A 202 6.36 -10.54 9.25
N LYS A 203 6.92 -10.78 10.45
CA LYS A 203 8.35 -11.06 10.61
C LYS A 203 8.80 -12.25 9.78
N ASN A 204 8.00 -13.29 9.71
CA ASN A 204 8.33 -14.56 9.03
C ASN A 204 8.16 -14.48 7.51
N VAL A 205 7.37 -13.54 7.00
CA VAL A 205 7.19 -13.35 5.56
C VAL A 205 8.49 -12.81 4.94
N GLN A 206 9.02 -13.46 3.92
CA GLN A 206 10.19 -12.97 3.17
C GLN A 206 9.84 -11.71 2.38
N LEU A 207 10.82 -10.85 2.10
CA LEU A 207 10.57 -9.58 1.40
C LEU A 207 10.01 -9.78 -0.02
N ASP A 208 10.47 -10.78 -0.75
CA ASP A 208 9.98 -11.16 -2.07
C ASP A 208 8.55 -11.74 -2.05
N LYS A 209 8.06 -12.14 -0.87
CA LYS A 209 6.71 -12.64 -0.61
C LYS A 209 5.78 -11.58 0.02
N MET A 210 6.29 -10.36 0.20
CA MET A 210 5.50 -9.20 0.62
C MET A 210 5.15 -8.36 -0.61
N THR A 211 3.95 -8.53 -1.13
CA THR A 211 3.50 -7.92 -2.37
C THR A 211 2.65 -6.68 -2.09
N PHE A 212 2.93 -5.61 -2.80
CA PHE A 212 2.16 -4.36 -2.79
C PHE A 212 1.47 -4.22 -4.14
N LEU A 213 0.16 -4.23 -4.12
CA LEU A 213 -0.69 -4.20 -5.30
C LEU A 213 -1.59 -2.97 -5.31
N GLN A 214 -1.98 -2.56 -6.49
CA GLN A 214 -3.09 -1.65 -6.70
C GLN A 214 -4.24 -2.43 -7.33
N ILE A 215 -5.48 -2.18 -6.86
CA ILE A 215 -6.65 -2.76 -7.52
C ILE A 215 -6.69 -2.32 -9.00
N PRO A 216 -6.88 -3.26 -9.93
CA PRO A 216 -7.06 -2.92 -11.34
C PRO A 216 -8.24 -1.97 -11.51
N SER A 217 -8.00 -0.81 -12.08
CA SER A 217 -9.01 0.22 -12.25
C SER A 217 -8.79 1.02 -13.53
N ARG A 218 -9.89 1.56 -14.05
CA ARG A 218 -9.90 2.40 -15.26
C ARG A 218 -10.54 3.76 -14.97
N GLY A 219 -9.95 4.80 -15.53
CA GLY A 219 -10.49 6.16 -15.55
C GLY A 219 -11.32 6.44 -16.83
N GLY A 220 -11.43 7.72 -17.18
CA GLY A 220 -12.14 8.14 -18.39
C GLY A 220 -13.66 8.00 -18.32
N LEU A 221 -14.23 8.04 -17.12
CA LEU A 221 -15.68 7.94 -16.94
C LEU A 221 -16.38 9.21 -17.44
N PRO A 222 -17.59 9.07 -18.04
CA PRO A 222 -18.37 10.22 -18.46
C PRO A 222 -18.89 11.02 -17.25
N ALA A 223 -19.31 12.27 -17.49
CA ALA A 223 -20.02 13.07 -16.49
C ALA A 223 -21.25 12.31 -15.95
N PRO A 224 -21.55 12.41 -14.63
CA PRO A 224 -20.92 13.26 -13.62
C PRO A 224 -19.67 12.64 -12.94
N TYR A 225 -19.17 11.53 -13.42
CA TYR A 225 -18.09 10.76 -12.78
C TYR A 225 -16.71 11.07 -13.39
N SER A 226 -16.57 12.14 -14.17
CA SER A 226 -15.29 12.56 -14.72
C SER A 226 -14.25 12.77 -13.59
N GLY A 227 -13.03 12.27 -13.80
CA GLY A 227 -11.98 12.29 -12.75
C GLY A 227 -12.10 11.20 -11.68
N ARG A 228 -13.10 10.29 -11.81
CA ARG A 228 -13.22 9.08 -10.99
C ARG A 228 -12.67 7.87 -11.73
N VAL A 229 -12.49 6.78 -10.99
CA VAL A 229 -12.06 5.49 -11.54
C VAL A 229 -13.04 4.40 -11.13
N MET A 230 -13.16 3.35 -11.95
CA MET A 230 -13.94 2.15 -11.64
C MET A 230 -13.05 0.92 -11.63
N PRO A 231 -13.37 -0.12 -10.81
CA PRO A 231 -12.69 -1.40 -10.89
C PRO A 231 -12.83 -2.00 -12.30
N ILE A 232 -11.78 -2.63 -12.78
CA ILE A 232 -11.86 -3.59 -13.89
C ILE A 232 -12.20 -4.93 -13.25
N TYR A 233 -13.49 -5.21 -13.08
CA TYR A 233 -13.98 -6.33 -12.27
C TYR A 233 -13.40 -7.67 -12.70
N GLU A 234 -13.28 -7.94 -14.00
CA GLU A 234 -12.72 -9.18 -14.53
C GLU A 234 -11.27 -9.42 -14.03
N GLN A 235 -10.49 -8.35 -13.90
CA GLN A 235 -9.12 -8.43 -13.37
C GLN A 235 -9.08 -8.42 -11.84
N ALA A 236 -9.93 -7.59 -11.22
CA ALA A 236 -10.00 -7.48 -9.76
C ALA A 236 -10.47 -8.79 -9.11
N ASP A 237 -11.47 -9.45 -9.72
CA ASP A 237 -12.03 -10.70 -9.21
C ASP A 237 -11.01 -11.84 -9.20
N VAL A 238 -10.09 -11.88 -10.18
CA VAL A 238 -8.96 -12.83 -10.20
C VAL A 238 -8.07 -12.63 -8.95
N LEU A 239 -7.78 -11.39 -8.59
CA LEU A 239 -6.98 -11.10 -7.39
C LEU A 239 -7.75 -11.43 -6.12
N PHE A 240 -9.04 -11.07 -6.06
CA PHE A 240 -9.88 -11.34 -4.90
C PHE A 240 -10.11 -12.84 -4.69
N GLU A 241 -10.28 -13.60 -5.76
CA GLU A 241 -10.43 -15.06 -5.68
C GLU A 241 -9.17 -15.70 -5.08
N LYS A 242 -7.98 -15.31 -5.56
CA LYS A 242 -6.71 -15.78 -4.98
C LYS A 242 -6.59 -15.44 -3.50
N LEU A 243 -6.97 -14.23 -3.08
CA LEU A 243 -6.97 -13.85 -1.66
C LEU A 243 -7.98 -14.67 -0.85
N ARG A 244 -9.19 -14.91 -1.36
CA ARG A 244 -10.20 -15.75 -0.69
C ARG A 244 -9.74 -17.19 -0.51
N ASN A 245 -9.02 -17.70 -1.50
CA ASN A 245 -8.46 -19.07 -1.49
C ASN A 245 -7.14 -19.17 -0.73
N ASP A 246 -6.65 -18.05 -0.16
CA ASP A 246 -5.35 -17.98 0.51
C ASP A 246 -4.16 -18.33 -0.40
N GLU A 247 -4.31 -18.08 -1.70
CA GLU A 247 -3.26 -18.30 -2.69
C GLU A 247 -2.26 -17.16 -2.71
N PRO A 248 -0.97 -17.43 -2.90
CA PRO A 248 0.05 -16.38 -2.95
C PRO A 248 -0.13 -15.49 -4.19
N LEU A 249 -0.01 -14.18 -4.00
CA LEU A 249 0.06 -13.19 -5.05
C LEU A 249 1.51 -12.73 -5.19
N VAL A 250 2.23 -13.28 -6.15
CA VAL A 250 3.67 -13.01 -6.34
C VAL A 250 3.88 -12.16 -7.58
N ILE A 251 4.67 -11.10 -7.42
CA ILE A 251 5.19 -10.26 -8.52
C ILE A 251 6.68 -10.56 -8.66
N ALA A 252 7.07 -11.11 -9.80
CA ALA A 252 8.48 -11.36 -10.10
C ALA A 252 9.20 -10.07 -10.54
N GLU A 253 8.53 -9.26 -11.37
CA GLU A 253 9.04 -7.98 -11.84
C GLU A 253 8.09 -6.86 -11.44
N ALA A 254 8.63 -5.71 -10.99
CA ALA A 254 7.81 -4.60 -10.58
C ALA A 254 7.14 -3.93 -11.78
N ASN A 255 5.81 -3.81 -11.71
CA ASN A 255 4.99 -2.98 -12.60
C ASN A 255 4.43 -1.81 -11.79
N THR A 256 5.26 -0.81 -11.53
CA THR A 256 5.00 0.26 -10.57
C THR A 256 4.07 1.35 -11.08
N GLY A 257 3.69 1.33 -12.35
CA GLY A 257 2.89 2.42 -12.94
C GLY A 257 3.67 3.75 -13.06
N ALA A 258 2.94 4.87 -13.08
CA ALA A 258 3.52 6.18 -13.45
C ALA A 258 4.33 6.89 -12.34
N GLY A 259 4.20 6.49 -11.08
CA GLY A 259 4.75 7.25 -9.94
C GLY A 259 6.00 6.65 -9.29
N ALA A 260 6.51 5.53 -9.82
CA ALA A 260 7.71 4.89 -9.32
C ALA A 260 8.45 4.15 -10.44
N VAL A 261 9.74 3.99 -10.28
CA VAL A 261 10.62 3.24 -11.19
C VAL A 261 11.45 2.23 -10.38
N VAL A 262 11.82 1.13 -11.02
CA VAL A 262 12.78 0.18 -10.41
C VAL A 262 14.14 0.86 -10.29
N ALA A 263 14.75 0.79 -9.12
CA ALA A 263 16.09 1.33 -8.92
C ALA A 263 17.10 0.57 -9.80
N THR A 264 17.78 1.28 -10.68
CA THR A 264 18.92 0.72 -11.39
C THR A 264 20.10 0.71 -10.41
N PRO A 265 20.74 -0.45 -10.14
CA PRO A 265 21.94 -0.46 -9.31
C PRO A 265 22.96 0.53 -9.87
N ALA A 266 23.45 1.44 -9.04
CA ALA A 266 24.58 2.28 -9.43
C ALA A 266 25.74 1.36 -9.88
N PRO A 267 26.43 1.63 -11.00
CA PRO A 267 27.55 0.82 -11.43
C PRO A 267 28.60 0.80 -10.32
N SER A 268 28.75 -0.34 -9.67
CA SER A 268 29.81 -0.56 -8.68
C SER A 268 31.14 -0.42 -9.42
N ALA A 269 31.86 0.65 -9.17
CA ALA A 269 33.20 0.83 -9.69
C ALA A 269 34.10 -0.24 -9.06
N SER A 270 34.30 -1.31 -9.76
CA SER A 270 35.43 -2.22 -9.79
C SER A 270 35.02 -3.67 -10.08
N ALA A 271 35.08 -4.02 -11.35
CA ALA A 271 35.48 -5.36 -11.77
C ALA A 271 35.97 -5.29 -13.21
N SER A 272 37.25 -5.60 -13.40
CA SER A 272 37.95 -5.73 -14.67
C SER A 272 37.25 -6.75 -15.59
N PRO A 273 37.20 -6.53 -16.90
CA PRO A 273 36.51 -7.45 -17.78
C PRO A 273 37.37 -8.69 -18.06
N SER A 274 36.86 -9.84 -17.76
CA SER A 274 37.36 -11.07 -18.37
C SER A 274 36.23 -12.07 -18.60
N ALA A 275 36.25 -12.60 -19.81
CA ALA A 275 35.50 -13.74 -20.33
C ALA A 275 34.17 -13.49 -21.06
N THR A 276 34.34 -13.61 -22.35
CA THR A 276 33.38 -13.90 -23.41
C THR A 276 32.36 -14.95 -22.98
N ALA A 277 31.10 -14.60 -22.88
CA ALA A 277 30.01 -15.55 -22.72
C ALA A 277 29.12 -15.53 -23.97
N THR A 278 29.13 -16.64 -24.65
CA THR A 278 28.31 -17.01 -25.79
C THR A 278 26.83 -16.87 -25.44
N SER A 279 26.09 -16.11 -26.24
CA SER A 279 24.63 -15.96 -26.12
C SER A 279 23.95 -17.28 -26.46
N SER A 280 23.53 -18.01 -25.45
CA SER A 280 22.56 -19.12 -25.59
C SER A 280 21.16 -18.55 -25.39
N ALA A 281 20.29 -18.72 -26.37
CA ALA A 281 18.89 -18.32 -26.30
C ALA A 281 18.22 -19.02 -25.10
N SER A 282 17.81 -18.23 -24.11
CA SER A 282 17.04 -18.70 -22.96
C SER A 282 15.61 -18.99 -23.42
N PRO A 283 15.01 -20.12 -23.04
CA PRO A 283 13.60 -20.36 -23.31
C PRO A 283 12.75 -19.32 -22.56
N SER A 284 11.71 -18.83 -23.22
CA SER A 284 10.67 -17.99 -22.58
C SER A 284 10.25 -18.59 -21.25
N PRO A 285 10.24 -17.81 -20.15
CA PRO A 285 9.80 -18.32 -18.88
C PRO A 285 8.32 -18.71 -18.97
N THR A 286 8.02 -19.97 -18.81
CA THR A 286 6.66 -20.45 -18.54
C THR A 286 6.29 -19.89 -17.18
N ALA A 287 5.31 -18.98 -17.13
CA ALA A 287 4.85 -18.35 -15.90
C ALA A 287 4.50 -19.44 -14.85
N SER A 288 5.10 -19.34 -13.69
CA SER A 288 4.76 -20.20 -12.56
C SER A 288 3.29 -19.96 -12.15
N PRO A 289 2.53 -20.96 -11.72
CA PRO A 289 1.09 -20.81 -11.38
C PRO A 289 0.75 -19.74 -10.33
N SER A 290 1.73 -19.25 -9.60
CA SER A 290 1.60 -18.22 -8.57
C SER A 290 1.93 -16.80 -9.05
N GLU A 291 2.46 -16.66 -10.27
CA GLU A 291 2.85 -15.35 -10.80
C GLU A 291 1.64 -14.58 -11.32
N LEU A 292 1.60 -13.29 -11.00
CA LEU A 292 0.50 -12.43 -11.43
C LEU A 292 0.62 -12.07 -12.91
N PRO A 293 -0.52 -11.89 -13.61
CA PRO A 293 -0.51 -11.41 -14.98
C PRO A 293 0.15 -10.04 -15.13
N GLU A 294 0.70 -9.74 -16.30
CA GLU A 294 1.40 -8.49 -16.62
C GLU A 294 0.56 -7.21 -16.39
N TRP A 295 -0.76 -7.32 -16.42
CA TRP A 295 -1.63 -6.18 -16.12
C TRP A 295 -1.67 -5.81 -14.62
N ALA A 296 -1.23 -6.70 -13.72
CA ALA A 296 -1.21 -6.44 -12.29
C ALA A 296 -0.16 -5.37 -11.97
N ARG A 297 -0.61 -4.25 -11.40
CA ARG A 297 0.28 -3.15 -11.00
C ARG A 297 0.70 -3.32 -9.56
N GLY A 298 2.01 -3.32 -9.35
CA GLY A 298 2.57 -3.46 -8.02
C GLY A 298 4.05 -3.75 -8.01
N THR A 299 4.55 -4.08 -6.82
CA THR A 299 5.93 -4.46 -6.57
C THR A 299 5.97 -5.42 -5.37
N ASN A 300 7.11 -6.04 -5.11
CA ASN A 300 7.36 -6.73 -3.84
C ASN A 300 8.40 -5.96 -3.01
N ALA A 301 8.49 -6.27 -1.71
CA ALA A 301 9.38 -5.54 -0.82
C ALA A 301 10.89 -5.82 -1.04
N ALA A 302 11.26 -6.84 -1.82
CA ALA A 302 12.66 -7.11 -2.18
C ALA A 302 13.13 -6.22 -3.34
N ILE A 303 12.22 -5.81 -4.23
CA ILE A 303 12.55 -4.95 -5.36
C ILE A 303 12.67 -3.50 -4.87
N GLU A 304 13.83 -2.91 -5.05
CA GLU A 304 14.02 -1.50 -4.74
C GLU A 304 13.39 -0.63 -5.81
N THR A 305 12.50 0.28 -5.38
CA THR A 305 11.81 1.22 -6.25
C THR A 305 12.08 2.65 -5.81
N CYS A 306 12.20 3.56 -6.77
CA CYS A 306 12.40 4.98 -6.54
C CYS A 306 11.15 5.75 -6.99
N SER A 307 10.81 6.81 -6.25
CA SER A 307 9.78 7.78 -6.64
C SER A 307 10.27 8.67 -7.77
N GLY A 308 9.39 8.97 -8.78
CA GLY A 308 9.78 9.87 -9.87
C GLY A 308 8.86 9.91 -11.07
#